data_706f673b5fbb726e6f272427241569ed
#
_entry.id   706f673b5fbb726e6f272427241569ed
#
_cell.length_a   1.000
_cell.length_b   1.000
_cell.length_c   1.000
_cell.angle_alpha   90.00
_cell.angle_beta   90.00
_cell.angle_gamma   90.00
#
_symmetry.space_group_name_H-M   'P 1'
#
loop_
_entity.id
_entity.type
_entity.pdbx_description
1 polymer ?
#
loop_
_entity_poly.entity_id
_entity_poly.type
_entity_poly.pdbx_seq_one_letter_code
_entity_poly.pdbx_strand_id
1 'polypeptide(L)'
;MLNTKLLSLAGLLTFWVASAAPAGTISPGTFPYYFAIDSRTVIPSGTYVGLANPNHNRLTMLLNHYSHYHSIGSKTYSGPAASPTVVDSINNRIPEYFSGQSPLDLTRSGPLGTGFYADKLVNNPFDPNPFPDDYSVIRFRAVDQLSGFAPGSDQNVLFTSSGNRWSASLAGANVRLELVAITPGLHVGTSANPFAMTQAGDSVVLGGANLEFDPIFWTAGLDPVNTPYSASFQLFDDNGVYGQSGTFTFEFESTAVIPEPGSGVLATGGVALFLVGAICRRFRLGRSAVN
;
A
#
# COMPACT_ATOMS: atom_id res chain seq x y z
N MET A 1 -34.61 -5.14 -68.45
CA MET A 1 -35.09 -5.50 -67.11
C MET A 1 -33.92 -5.97 -66.29
N LEU A 2 -33.34 -5.08 -65.48
CA LEU A 2 -32.21 -5.38 -64.62
C LEU A 2 -32.70 -5.37 -63.16
N ASN A 3 -32.67 -6.52 -62.50
CA ASN A 3 -32.99 -6.66 -61.08
C ASN A 3 -31.69 -6.57 -60.27
N THR A 4 -31.47 -5.44 -59.63
CA THR A 4 -30.38 -5.23 -58.64
C THR A 4 -30.86 -5.66 -57.27
N LYS A 5 -30.33 -6.78 -56.74
CA LYS A 5 -30.49 -7.16 -55.34
C LYS A 5 -29.45 -6.45 -54.50
N LEU A 6 -29.91 -5.52 -53.67
CA LEU A 6 -29.08 -4.97 -52.56
C LEU A 6 -28.93 -6.04 -51.48
N LEU A 7 -27.69 -6.53 -51.26
CA LEU A 7 -27.33 -7.25 -50.05
C LEU A 7 -26.99 -6.24 -48.94
N SER A 8 -27.81 -6.19 -47.93
CA SER A 8 -27.56 -5.46 -46.69
C SER A 8 -26.62 -6.26 -45.81
N LEU A 9 -25.34 -5.82 -45.65
CA LEU A 9 -24.38 -6.43 -44.76
C LEU A 9 -24.52 -5.74 -43.40
N ALA A 10 -25.28 -6.34 -42.49
CA ALA A 10 -25.35 -5.92 -41.09
C ALA A 10 -24.12 -6.48 -40.33
N GLY A 11 -23.10 -5.64 -40.18
CA GLY A 11 -21.94 -5.97 -39.37
C GLY A 11 -22.30 -5.97 -37.87
N LEU A 12 -22.29 -7.12 -37.28
CA LEU A 12 -22.44 -7.30 -35.83
C LEU A 12 -21.12 -6.86 -35.16
N LEU A 13 -21.09 -5.61 -34.63
CA LEU A 13 -20.00 -5.20 -33.74
C LEU A 13 -20.20 -5.87 -32.37
N THR A 14 -19.50 -6.96 -32.11
CA THR A 14 -19.36 -7.51 -30.76
C THR A 14 -18.40 -6.66 -29.97
N PHE A 15 -18.93 -5.83 -29.07
CA PHE A 15 -18.15 -5.19 -28.02
C PHE A 15 -17.69 -6.25 -27.02
N TRP A 16 -16.40 -6.57 -27.04
CA TRP A 16 -15.77 -7.25 -25.93
C TRP A 16 -15.67 -6.27 -24.76
N VAL A 17 -16.58 -6.35 -23.82
CA VAL A 17 -16.40 -5.75 -22.51
C VAL A 17 -15.37 -6.63 -21.81
N ALA A 18 -14.13 -6.16 -21.74
CA ALA A 18 -13.15 -6.75 -20.83
C ALA A 18 -13.71 -6.57 -19.41
N SER A 19 -14.28 -7.64 -18.84
CA SER A 19 -14.60 -7.64 -17.42
C SER A 19 -13.26 -7.53 -16.69
N ALA A 20 -13.07 -6.43 -15.97
CA ALA A 20 -12.00 -6.36 -14.98
C ALA A 20 -12.17 -7.58 -14.07
N ALA A 21 -11.14 -8.41 -13.97
CA ALA A 21 -11.13 -9.48 -12.99
C ALA A 21 -11.36 -8.84 -11.60
N PRO A 22 -12.23 -9.40 -10.78
CA PRO A 22 -12.43 -8.88 -9.43
C PRO A 22 -11.07 -8.85 -8.73
N ALA A 23 -10.73 -7.72 -8.13
CA ALA A 23 -9.58 -7.63 -7.23
C ALA A 23 -9.79 -8.71 -6.17
N GLY A 24 -8.90 -9.71 -6.13
CA GLY A 24 -9.01 -10.80 -5.16
C GLY A 24 -8.39 -10.37 -3.83
N THR A 25 -8.70 -11.04 -2.76
CA THR A 25 -8.09 -10.83 -1.43
C THR A 25 -6.71 -11.46 -1.37
N ILE A 26 -5.78 -10.85 -0.64
CA ILE A 26 -4.51 -11.49 -0.32
C ILE A 26 -4.81 -12.78 0.45
N SER A 27 -4.26 -13.89 -0.02
CA SER A 27 -4.50 -15.18 0.60
C SER A 27 -4.00 -15.22 2.04
N PRO A 28 -4.69 -15.93 2.94
CA PRO A 28 -4.23 -16.10 4.32
C PRO A 28 -2.77 -16.56 4.38
N GLY A 29 -1.96 -15.88 5.19
CA GLY A 29 -0.53 -16.19 5.34
C GLY A 29 0.39 -15.58 4.27
N THR A 30 -0.14 -14.69 3.40
CA THR A 30 0.66 -13.78 2.58
C THR A 30 0.52 -12.33 3.07
N PHE A 31 1.48 -11.48 2.70
CA PHE A 31 1.52 -10.07 3.09
C PHE A 31 1.64 -9.17 1.85
N PRO A 32 1.28 -7.88 1.95
CA PRO A 32 1.39 -6.97 0.81
C PRO A 32 2.83 -6.72 0.36
N TYR A 33 3.78 -6.65 1.29
CA TYR A 33 5.16 -6.27 1.00
C TYR A 33 6.15 -7.29 1.53
N TYR A 34 7.14 -7.59 0.68
CA TYR A 34 8.26 -8.46 1.03
C TYR A 34 9.60 -7.79 0.74
N PHE A 35 10.62 -8.13 1.51
CA PHE A 35 11.99 -7.85 1.15
C PHE A 35 12.64 -9.12 0.61
N ALA A 36 13.39 -8.94 -0.47
CA ALA A 36 14.01 -10.03 -1.21
C ALA A 36 15.34 -9.60 -1.86
N ILE A 37 15.99 -10.54 -2.50
CA ILE A 37 17.21 -10.34 -3.30
C ILE A 37 16.89 -10.69 -4.74
N ASP A 38 17.30 -9.83 -5.67
CA ASP A 38 17.21 -10.15 -7.10
C ASP A 38 18.32 -11.12 -7.50
N SER A 39 17.99 -12.36 -7.73
CA SER A 39 18.95 -13.41 -8.16
C SER A 39 19.22 -13.43 -9.66
N ARG A 40 18.46 -12.68 -10.46
CA ARG A 40 18.61 -12.67 -11.92
C ARG A 40 19.90 -11.95 -12.33
N THR A 41 20.73 -12.60 -13.13
CA THR A 41 22.04 -12.08 -13.55
C THR A 41 21.99 -11.16 -14.76
N VAL A 42 21.04 -11.39 -15.68
CA VAL A 42 20.92 -10.64 -16.95
C VAL A 42 19.50 -10.20 -17.19
N ILE A 43 19.32 -9.13 -17.96
CA ILE A 43 18.01 -8.62 -18.38
C ILE A 43 17.45 -9.54 -19.47
N PRO A 44 16.25 -10.13 -19.29
CA PRO A 44 15.73 -11.16 -20.20
C PRO A 44 15.03 -10.61 -21.44
N SER A 45 14.63 -9.35 -21.46
CA SER A 45 13.83 -8.77 -22.55
C SER A 45 13.91 -7.25 -22.59
N GLY A 46 13.43 -6.63 -23.67
CA GLY A 46 13.36 -5.18 -23.85
C GLY A 46 14.65 -4.57 -24.40
N THR A 47 14.76 -3.25 -24.33
CA THR A 47 15.86 -2.44 -24.91
C THR A 47 17.24 -2.88 -24.44
N TYR A 48 17.35 -3.35 -23.20
CA TYR A 48 18.62 -3.70 -22.55
C TYR A 48 18.83 -5.21 -22.41
N VAL A 49 18.14 -6.01 -23.23
CA VAL A 49 18.24 -7.48 -23.22
C VAL A 49 19.69 -7.96 -23.32
N GLY A 50 20.06 -8.93 -22.49
CA GLY A 50 21.41 -9.51 -22.45
C GLY A 50 22.43 -8.71 -21.64
N LEU A 51 22.15 -7.46 -21.24
CA LEU A 51 23.01 -6.74 -20.32
C LEU A 51 22.91 -7.31 -18.89
N ALA A 52 23.96 -7.08 -18.10
CA ALA A 52 23.93 -7.43 -16.68
C ALA A 52 22.72 -6.77 -15.97
N ASN A 53 22.06 -7.52 -15.10
CA ASN A 53 20.96 -6.96 -14.34
C ASN A 53 21.52 -6.03 -13.25
N PRO A 54 21.16 -4.72 -13.25
CA PRO A 54 21.68 -3.76 -12.25
C PRO A 54 21.21 -4.05 -10.83
N ASN A 55 20.21 -4.95 -10.68
CA ASN A 55 19.67 -5.38 -9.39
C ASN A 55 20.25 -6.72 -8.90
N HIS A 56 21.10 -7.38 -9.69
CA HIS A 56 21.65 -8.69 -9.29
C HIS A 56 22.36 -8.60 -7.94
N ASN A 57 22.01 -9.51 -7.03
CA ASN A 57 22.49 -9.57 -5.65
C ASN A 57 22.25 -8.27 -4.85
N ARG A 58 21.16 -7.54 -5.15
CA ARG A 58 20.73 -6.38 -4.39
C ARG A 58 19.44 -6.65 -3.65
N LEU A 59 19.31 -6.03 -2.48
CA LEU A 59 18.06 -5.94 -1.76
C LEU A 59 17.03 -5.18 -2.58
N THR A 60 15.77 -5.57 -2.48
CA THR A 60 14.64 -4.88 -3.08
C THR A 60 13.39 -5.09 -2.25
N MET A 61 12.47 -4.11 -2.28
CA MET A 61 11.11 -4.29 -1.80
C MET A 61 10.26 -4.85 -2.94
N LEU A 62 9.41 -5.81 -2.62
CA LEU A 62 8.44 -6.43 -3.51
C LEU A 62 7.03 -6.09 -3.05
N LEU A 63 6.20 -5.66 -3.98
CA LEU A 63 4.76 -5.54 -3.79
C LEU A 63 4.09 -6.81 -4.32
N ASN A 64 3.25 -7.44 -3.50
CA ASN A 64 2.52 -8.65 -3.83
C ASN A 64 1.29 -8.34 -4.69
N HIS A 65 1.27 -8.88 -5.92
CA HIS A 65 0.13 -8.89 -6.83
C HIS A 65 -0.38 -10.32 -7.04
N TYR A 66 -0.83 -10.99 -5.98
CA TYR A 66 -1.37 -12.37 -5.95
C TYR A 66 -0.40 -13.47 -6.37
N SER A 67 -0.10 -13.55 -7.66
CA SER A 67 0.70 -14.62 -8.28
C SER A 67 2.08 -14.17 -8.71
N HIS A 68 2.40 -12.90 -8.51
CA HIS A 68 3.68 -12.32 -8.89
C HIS A 68 4.00 -11.07 -8.07
N TYR A 69 5.20 -10.55 -8.24
CA TYR A 69 5.65 -9.35 -7.56
C TYR A 69 5.95 -8.22 -8.54
N HIS A 70 5.65 -7.00 -8.11
CA HIS A 70 6.28 -5.81 -8.63
C HIS A 70 7.47 -5.41 -7.75
N SER A 71 8.63 -5.15 -8.37
CA SER A 71 9.82 -4.72 -7.64
C SER A 71 9.80 -3.20 -7.44
N ILE A 72 9.81 -2.79 -6.18
CA ILE A 72 9.89 -1.40 -5.73
C ILE A 72 11.24 -1.22 -5.03
N GLY A 73 11.93 -0.10 -5.27
CA GLY A 73 13.31 0.06 -4.80
C GLY A 73 14.33 -0.64 -5.71
N SER A 74 13.98 -0.80 -6.98
CA SER A 74 14.84 -1.38 -8.00
C SER A 74 15.61 -0.30 -8.78
N LYS A 75 16.70 -0.72 -9.42
CA LYS A 75 17.46 0.07 -10.39
C LYS A 75 17.13 -0.36 -11.81
N THR A 76 17.25 0.58 -12.75
CA THR A 76 17.04 0.34 -14.17
C THR A 76 18.13 0.99 -14.98
N TYR A 77 18.19 0.68 -16.26
CA TYR A 77 19.03 1.40 -17.21
C TYR A 77 18.31 2.58 -17.84
N SER A 78 19.08 3.61 -18.16
CA SER A 78 18.64 4.78 -18.91
C SER A 78 19.66 5.09 -20.01
N GLY A 79 19.23 5.73 -21.10
CA GLY A 79 20.07 6.11 -22.23
C GLY A 79 20.24 5.01 -23.29
N PRO A 80 21.21 5.16 -24.22
CA PRO A 80 21.45 4.20 -25.30
C PRO A 80 21.91 2.85 -24.78
N ALA A 81 21.42 1.74 -25.38
CA ALA A 81 21.81 0.38 -24.98
C ALA A 81 23.32 0.10 -25.11
N ALA A 82 24.03 0.80 -26.00
CA ALA A 82 25.49 0.66 -26.15
C ALA A 82 26.30 1.30 -24.99
N SER A 83 25.72 2.23 -24.25
CA SER A 83 26.37 2.91 -23.11
C SER A 83 25.32 3.36 -22.09
N PRO A 84 24.60 2.41 -21.45
CA PRO A 84 23.52 2.76 -20.56
C PRO A 84 24.05 3.24 -19.20
N THR A 85 23.29 4.10 -18.54
CA THR A 85 23.51 4.54 -17.16
C THR A 85 22.53 3.84 -16.22
N VAL A 86 23.02 3.38 -15.08
CA VAL A 86 22.15 2.80 -14.02
C VAL A 86 21.53 3.93 -13.21
N VAL A 87 20.22 3.93 -13.11
CA VAL A 87 19.42 4.89 -12.34
C VAL A 87 18.38 4.16 -11.48
N ASP A 88 17.79 4.83 -10.51
CA ASP A 88 16.63 4.29 -9.80
C ASP A 88 15.41 4.20 -10.73
N SER A 89 14.59 3.18 -10.55
CA SER A 89 13.37 3.01 -11.35
C SER A 89 12.36 4.11 -11.02
N ILE A 90 11.66 4.61 -12.04
CA ILE A 90 10.57 5.58 -11.83
C ILE A 90 9.36 4.96 -11.11
N ASN A 91 9.28 3.62 -11.07
CA ASN A 91 8.22 2.90 -10.35
C ASN A 91 8.55 2.65 -8.87
N ASN A 92 9.64 3.22 -8.35
CA ASN A 92 10.04 3.09 -6.96
C ASN A 92 9.19 3.96 -6.02
N ARG A 93 7.87 3.86 -6.13
CA ARG A 93 6.91 4.60 -5.30
C ARG A 93 5.66 3.78 -5.00
N ILE A 94 5.01 4.08 -3.89
CA ILE A 94 3.74 3.51 -3.47
C ILE A 94 2.76 4.68 -3.18
N PRO A 95 1.60 4.71 -3.84
CA PRO A 95 1.12 3.79 -4.89
C PRO A 95 2.02 3.83 -6.13
N GLU A 96 2.05 2.72 -6.86
CA GLU A 96 2.89 2.59 -8.05
C GLU A 96 2.60 3.66 -9.11
N TYR A 97 3.64 4.12 -9.78
CA TYR A 97 3.55 5.19 -10.79
C TYR A 97 2.48 4.92 -11.86
N PHE A 98 2.37 3.68 -12.30
CA PHE A 98 1.46 3.29 -13.38
C PHE A 98 0.04 2.92 -12.91
N SER A 99 -0.22 2.89 -11.59
CA SER A 99 -1.53 2.49 -11.05
C SER A 99 -2.60 3.55 -11.28
N GLY A 100 -2.21 4.82 -11.42
CA GLY A 100 -3.14 5.95 -11.45
C GLY A 100 -3.88 6.18 -10.14
N GLN A 101 -3.48 5.51 -9.06
CA GLN A 101 -4.08 5.68 -7.74
C GLN A 101 -3.58 6.96 -7.06
N SER A 102 -4.45 7.54 -6.22
CA SER A 102 -4.11 8.64 -5.33
C SER A 102 -3.09 8.20 -4.28
N PRO A 103 -2.40 9.15 -3.61
CA PRO A 103 -1.60 8.85 -2.42
C PRO A 103 -2.40 8.06 -1.37
N LEU A 104 -1.70 7.39 -0.47
CA LEU A 104 -2.30 6.60 0.59
C LEU A 104 -2.95 7.51 1.64
N ASP A 105 -4.08 7.07 2.19
CA ASP A 105 -4.79 7.84 3.20
C ASP A 105 -4.09 7.81 4.57
N LEU A 106 -3.88 8.98 5.17
CA LEU A 106 -3.66 9.14 6.60
C LEU A 106 -5.00 9.55 7.24
N THR A 107 -5.60 8.64 7.99
CA THR A 107 -6.93 8.82 8.57
C THR A 107 -6.89 8.95 10.09
N ARG A 108 -7.90 9.61 10.69
CA ARG A 108 -8.06 9.60 12.15
C ARG A 108 -8.55 8.24 12.63
N SER A 109 -7.97 7.79 13.73
CA SER A 109 -8.52 6.71 14.57
C SER A 109 -9.01 5.46 13.85
N GLY A 110 -8.18 4.86 13.04
CA GLY A 110 -8.34 3.44 12.73
C GLY A 110 -8.24 2.58 13.99
N PRO A 111 -7.85 1.32 13.90
CA PRO A 111 -7.72 0.41 15.05
C PRO A 111 -6.77 0.90 16.16
N LEU A 112 -6.07 2.01 15.94
CA LEU A 112 -5.18 2.69 16.88
C LEU A 112 -5.89 3.78 17.70
N GLY A 113 -7.20 3.78 17.82
CA GLY A 113 -8.00 4.79 18.54
C GLY A 113 -7.71 4.91 20.05
N THR A 114 -6.70 4.22 20.57
CA THR A 114 -6.24 4.29 21.96
C THR A 114 -4.72 4.49 22.05
N GLY A 115 -4.24 5.00 23.16
CA GLY A 115 -2.81 5.21 23.41
C GLY A 115 -2.23 6.39 22.63
N PHE A 116 -0.96 6.29 22.24
CA PHE A 116 -0.23 7.39 21.60
C PHE A 116 -0.85 7.87 20.27
N TYR A 117 -1.40 6.95 19.50
CA TYR A 117 -1.94 7.24 18.17
C TYR A 117 -3.39 7.75 18.19
N ALA A 118 -4.06 7.75 19.33
CA ALA A 118 -5.36 8.41 19.49
C ALA A 118 -5.22 9.87 19.04
N ASP A 119 -6.17 10.40 18.30
CA ASP A 119 -6.14 11.76 17.72
C ASP A 119 -5.03 12.06 16.69
N LYS A 120 -4.26 11.07 16.26
CA LYS A 120 -3.31 11.19 15.16
C LYS A 120 -3.97 10.84 13.83
N LEU A 121 -3.40 11.35 12.72
CA LEU A 121 -3.65 10.78 11.41
C LEU A 121 -2.64 9.66 11.20
N VAL A 122 -3.12 8.47 10.86
CA VAL A 122 -2.30 7.28 10.69
C VAL A 122 -2.67 6.53 9.42
N ASN A 123 -1.71 5.80 8.82
CA ASN A 123 -2.05 4.77 7.85
C ASN A 123 -2.80 3.63 8.54
N ASN A 124 -3.43 2.74 7.78
CA ASN A 124 -4.14 1.57 8.33
C ASN A 124 -3.28 0.29 8.25
N PRO A 125 -2.35 0.04 9.19
CA PRO A 125 -1.46 -1.12 9.12
C PRO A 125 -2.14 -2.44 9.51
N PHE A 126 -3.40 -2.40 9.96
CA PHE A 126 -4.07 -3.54 10.59
C PHE A 126 -5.35 -4.00 9.87
N ASP A 127 -5.55 -3.61 8.61
CA ASP A 127 -6.66 -4.18 7.85
C ASP A 127 -6.48 -5.71 7.80
N PRO A 128 -7.42 -6.50 8.38
CA PRO A 128 -7.31 -7.95 8.37
C PRO A 128 -7.57 -8.56 6.98
N ASN A 129 -8.10 -7.78 6.05
CA ASN A 129 -8.48 -8.22 4.70
C ASN A 129 -7.94 -7.25 3.63
N PRO A 130 -6.62 -7.03 3.55
CA PRO A 130 -6.10 -6.14 2.52
C PRO A 130 -6.43 -6.69 1.14
N PHE A 131 -6.91 -5.81 0.25
CA PHE A 131 -6.99 -6.14 -1.17
C PHE A 131 -5.57 -6.08 -1.75
N PRO A 132 -5.22 -6.89 -2.76
CA PRO A 132 -3.88 -6.87 -3.36
C PRO A 132 -3.47 -5.53 -3.96
N ASP A 133 -4.45 -4.78 -4.45
CA ASP A 133 -4.25 -3.41 -4.95
C ASP A 133 -4.46 -2.35 -3.85
N ASP A 134 -4.67 -2.79 -2.60
CA ASP A 134 -4.70 -1.91 -1.44
C ASP A 134 -3.30 -1.77 -0.87
N TYR A 135 -2.63 -0.72 -1.28
CA TYR A 135 -1.29 -0.37 -0.81
C TYR A 135 -1.27 0.09 0.67
N SER A 136 -2.43 0.31 1.30
CA SER A 136 -2.56 0.97 2.61
C SER A 136 -2.02 0.14 3.77
N VAL A 137 -2.06 -1.20 3.64
CA VAL A 137 -1.57 -2.13 4.66
C VAL A 137 -0.07 -2.34 4.53
N ILE A 138 0.71 -1.49 5.15
CA ILE A 138 2.17 -1.53 5.04
C ILE A 138 2.72 -2.47 6.10
N ARG A 139 3.01 -3.71 5.70
CA ARG A 139 3.59 -4.77 6.55
C ARG A 139 4.68 -5.48 5.78
N PHE A 140 5.90 -5.39 6.25
CA PHE A 140 7.08 -5.97 5.61
C PHE A 140 7.45 -7.32 6.22
N ARG A 141 7.74 -8.28 5.34
CA ARG A 141 8.22 -9.62 5.68
C ARG A 141 9.41 -10.01 4.80
N ALA A 142 10.20 -10.94 5.26
CA ALA A 142 11.18 -11.60 4.39
C ALA A 142 10.48 -12.55 3.42
N VAL A 143 10.90 -12.59 2.16
CA VAL A 143 10.40 -13.57 1.19
C VAL A 143 10.68 -15.01 1.65
N ASP A 144 11.70 -15.23 2.46
CA ASP A 144 12.04 -16.52 3.09
C ASP A 144 10.86 -17.14 3.85
N GLN A 145 9.96 -16.32 4.42
CA GLN A 145 8.77 -16.80 5.13
C GLN A 145 7.76 -17.53 4.22
N LEU A 146 7.92 -17.41 2.90
CA LEU A 146 7.14 -18.15 1.90
C LEU A 146 7.80 -19.46 1.49
N SER A 147 8.98 -19.77 2.01
CA SER A 147 9.69 -21.02 1.69
C SER A 147 9.04 -22.22 2.39
N GLY A 148 9.10 -23.39 1.78
CA GLY A 148 8.64 -24.64 2.39
C GLY A 148 7.13 -24.89 2.33
N PHE A 149 6.32 -24.00 1.77
CA PHE A 149 4.91 -24.26 1.53
C PHE A 149 4.70 -25.27 0.39
N ALA A 150 3.58 -25.99 0.44
CA ALA A 150 3.26 -27.03 -0.54
C ALA A 150 3.17 -26.45 -1.96
N PRO A 151 3.68 -27.16 -2.98
CA PRO A 151 3.54 -26.77 -4.37
C PRO A 151 2.08 -26.49 -4.74
N GLY A 152 1.84 -25.33 -5.40
CA GLY A 152 0.50 -24.88 -5.79
C GLY A 152 -0.27 -24.12 -4.74
N SER A 153 0.22 -23.99 -3.50
CA SER A 153 -0.31 -22.99 -2.55
C SER A 153 0.04 -21.58 -3.01
N ASP A 154 -0.74 -20.59 -2.59
CA ASP A 154 -0.50 -19.18 -2.97
C ASP A 154 0.87 -18.69 -2.51
N GLN A 155 1.31 -19.12 -1.32
CA GLN A 155 2.64 -18.82 -0.79
C GLN A 155 3.74 -19.40 -1.68
N ASN A 156 3.59 -20.67 -2.13
CA ASN A 156 4.56 -21.30 -3.03
C ASN A 156 4.53 -20.66 -4.42
N VAL A 157 3.36 -20.31 -4.96
CA VAL A 157 3.22 -19.58 -6.23
C VAL A 157 3.96 -18.25 -6.19
N LEU A 158 3.79 -17.48 -5.12
CA LEU A 158 4.54 -16.24 -4.92
C LEU A 158 6.05 -16.49 -4.80
N PHE A 159 6.47 -17.41 -3.94
CA PHE A 159 7.87 -17.71 -3.71
C PHE A 159 8.62 -18.13 -4.98
N THR A 160 7.97 -18.91 -5.85
CA THR A 160 8.54 -19.40 -7.11
C THR A 160 8.25 -18.51 -8.31
N SER A 161 7.56 -17.39 -8.11
CA SER A 161 7.16 -16.46 -9.16
C SER A 161 8.37 -15.91 -9.94
N SER A 162 8.12 -15.45 -11.16
CA SER A 162 9.16 -14.91 -12.05
C SER A 162 10.35 -15.86 -12.28
N GLY A 163 10.13 -17.18 -12.21
CA GLY A 163 11.16 -18.21 -12.40
C GLY A 163 12.17 -18.25 -11.25
N ASN A 164 11.70 -18.21 -10.02
CA ASN A 164 12.49 -18.19 -8.77
C ASN A 164 13.42 -16.97 -8.62
N ARG A 165 13.13 -15.88 -9.32
CA ARG A 165 13.97 -14.66 -9.28
C ARG A 165 14.17 -14.15 -7.85
N TRP A 166 13.16 -14.30 -7.00
CA TRP A 166 13.07 -13.71 -5.67
C TRP A 166 13.28 -14.69 -4.51
N SER A 167 13.56 -15.96 -4.83
CA SER A 167 13.65 -17.02 -3.83
C SER A 167 15.04 -17.15 -3.15
N ALA A 168 15.98 -16.24 -3.45
CA ALA A 168 17.26 -16.21 -2.74
C ALA A 168 17.04 -15.81 -1.29
N SER A 169 17.66 -16.59 -0.37
CA SER A 169 17.47 -16.40 1.07
C SER A 169 18.18 -15.16 1.60
N LEU A 170 17.53 -14.44 2.49
CA LEU A 170 18.11 -13.38 3.33
C LEU A 170 18.89 -13.91 4.53
N ALA A 171 19.06 -15.24 4.65
CA ALA A 171 19.91 -15.83 5.68
C ALA A 171 21.35 -15.32 5.57
N GLY A 172 21.89 -14.81 6.65
CA GLY A 172 23.21 -14.17 6.67
C GLY A 172 23.22 -12.67 6.38
N ALA A 173 22.14 -12.09 5.87
CA ALA A 173 21.96 -10.65 5.84
C ALA A 173 21.61 -10.10 7.22
N ASN A 174 21.94 -8.82 7.44
CA ASN A 174 21.39 -7.99 8.50
C ASN A 174 20.77 -6.75 7.87
N VAL A 175 19.54 -6.89 7.41
CA VAL A 175 18.84 -5.85 6.65
C VAL A 175 18.51 -4.68 7.56
N ARG A 176 18.88 -3.49 7.11
CA ARG A 176 18.56 -2.21 7.73
C ARG A 176 17.73 -1.36 6.77
N LEU A 177 16.64 -0.81 7.25
CA LEU A 177 15.82 0.18 6.56
C LEU A 177 16.27 1.57 7.00
N GLU A 178 16.71 2.40 6.07
CA GLU A 178 17.13 3.77 6.33
C GLU A 178 16.14 4.75 5.70
N LEU A 179 15.77 5.77 6.46
CA LEU A 179 14.96 6.88 6.02
C LEU A 179 15.83 7.89 5.27
N VAL A 180 15.67 7.99 3.96
CA VAL A 180 16.46 8.88 3.07
C VAL A 180 15.90 10.30 3.06
N ALA A 181 14.55 10.41 3.04
CA ALA A 181 13.85 11.69 3.07
C ALA A 181 12.47 11.51 3.71
N ILE A 182 11.97 12.58 4.34
CA ILE A 182 10.63 12.59 4.92
C ILE A 182 10.05 14.01 4.89
N THR A 183 8.78 14.13 4.57
CA THR A 183 8.05 15.40 4.65
C THR A 183 7.97 15.86 6.11
N PRO A 184 8.28 17.13 6.44
CA PRO A 184 8.15 17.65 7.79
C PRO A 184 6.77 17.41 8.38
N GLY A 185 6.69 16.92 9.62
CA GLY A 185 5.45 16.58 10.31
C GLY A 185 4.97 15.14 10.10
N LEU A 186 5.48 14.42 9.10
CA LEU A 186 5.31 12.97 9.00
C LEU A 186 6.35 12.26 9.87
N HIS A 187 5.94 11.18 10.51
CA HIS A 187 6.81 10.32 11.32
C HIS A 187 6.56 8.86 10.98
N VAL A 188 7.58 8.04 11.20
CA VAL A 188 7.48 6.58 11.07
C VAL A 188 7.73 5.96 12.44
N GLY A 189 6.75 5.25 12.92
CA GLY A 189 6.79 4.56 14.21
C GLY A 189 6.46 3.08 14.09
N THR A 190 6.29 2.46 15.25
CA THR A 190 5.72 1.14 15.44
C THR A 190 4.76 1.19 16.63
N SER A 191 4.04 0.12 16.91
CA SER A 191 3.22 0.02 18.12
C SER A 191 4.01 0.23 19.41
N ALA A 192 5.30 -0.15 19.44
CA ALA A 192 6.18 -0.04 20.59
C ALA A 192 6.98 1.27 20.64
N ASN A 193 7.34 1.84 19.51
CA ASN A 193 8.13 3.08 19.41
C ASN A 193 7.53 4.01 18.35
N PRO A 194 6.74 5.02 18.75
CA PRO A 194 6.13 5.96 17.81
C PRO A 194 7.10 6.82 17.01
N PHE A 195 8.34 6.95 17.46
CA PHE A 195 9.38 7.77 16.86
C PHE A 195 10.59 6.94 16.41
N ALA A 196 10.33 5.82 15.73
CA ALA A 196 11.39 4.93 15.25
C ALA A 196 12.28 5.61 14.20
N MET A 197 11.67 6.42 13.31
CA MET A 197 12.37 7.23 12.31
C MET A 197 11.63 8.56 12.13
N THR A 198 12.33 9.69 12.29
CA THR A 198 11.74 11.04 12.31
C THR A 198 12.43 12.02 11.38
N GLN A 199 13.65 11.70 10.93
CA GLN A 199 14.47 12.54 10.05
C GLN A 199 15.33 11.68 9.12
N ALA A 200 15.79 12.26 8.04
CA ALA A 200 16.73 11.62 7.12
C ALA A 200 17.98 11.13 7.86
N GLY A 201 18.41 9.91 7.58
CA GLY A 201 19.51 9.21 8.24
C GLY A 201 19.09 8.33 9.41
N ASP A 202 17.86 8.49 9.94
CA ASP A 202 17.33 7.53 10.92
C ASP A 202 17.15 6.15 10.28
N SER A 203 17.35 5.08 11.06
CA SER A 203 17.25 3.73 10.52
C SER A 203 16.81 2.71 11.57
N VAL A 204 16.26 1.60 11.09
CA VAL A 204 15.85 0.45 11.89
C VAL A 204 16.49 -0.81 11.34
N VAL A 205 17.14 -1.58 12.22
CA VAL A 205 17.63 -2.92 11.87
C VAL A 205 16.47 -3.90 11.92
N LEU A 206 16.25 -4.62 10.82
CA LEU A 206 15.13 -5.51 10.63
C LEU A 206 15.51 -7.00 10.76
N GLY A 207 16.81 -7.32 10.59
CA GLY A 207 17.31 -8.68 10.60
C GLY A 207 17.40 -9.32 9.22
N GLY A 208 17.27 -10.65 9.15
CA GLY A 208 17.44 -11.44 7.91
C GLY A 208 16.18 -12.22 7.52
N ALA A 209 16.31 -13.55 7.37
CA ALA A 209 15.27 -14.44 6.86
C ALA A 209 13.94 -14.44 7.66
N ASN A 210 13.97 -14.03 8.93
CA ASN A 210 12.76 -13.91 9.77
C ASN A 210 12.32 -12.47 9.99
N LEU A 211 12.72 -11.56 9.10
CA LEU A 211 12.39 -10.15 9.18
C LEU A 211 10.88 -9.92 9.22
N GLU A 212 10.45 -9.13 10.20
CA GLU A 212 9.09 -8.62 10.34
C GLU A 212 9.15 -7.15 10.77
N PHE A 213 8.41 -6.28 10.05
CA PHE A 213 8.32 -4.87 10.39
C PHE A 213 6.97 -4.32 9.95
N ASP A 214 6.22 -3.78 10.90
CA ASP A 214 4.89 -3.19 10.68
C ASP A 214 4.98 -1.69 11.02
N PRO A 215 5.40 -0.82 10.07
CA PRO A 215 5.51 0.60 10.31
C PRO A 215 4.14 1.27 10.44
N ILE A 216 4.08 2.27 11.29
CA ILE A 216 2.96 3.18 11.43
C ILE A 216 3.42 4.57 10.98
N PHE A 217 2.88 5.03 9.85
CA PHE A 217 3.08 6.39 9.38
C PHE A 217 2.04 7.29 10.04
N TRP A 218 2.47 8.40 10.63
CA TRP A 218 1.55 9.25 11.36
C TRP A 218 1.95 10.72 11.36
N THR A 219 0.93 11.60 11.53
CA THR A 219 1.10 13.05 11.74
C THR A 219 0.34 13.50 12.99
N ALA A 220 0.55 14.76 13.41
CA ALA A 220 -0.05 15.31 14.62
C ALA A 220 -1.59 15.44 14.59
N GLY A 221 -2.22 15.20 13.44
CA GLY A 221 -3.68 15.04 13.37
C GLY A 221 -4.50 16.30 13.22
N LEU A 222 -3.90 17.48 13.02
CA LEU A 222 -4.59 18.74 12.80
C LEU A 222 -4.37 19.30 11.39
N ASP A 223 -3.82 18.48 10.51
CA ASP A 223 -3.47 18.90 9.16
C ASP A 223 -4.72 19.15 8.31
N PRO A 224 -4.69 20.13 7.41
CA PRO A 224 -5.75 20.30 6.42
C PRO A 224 -5.96 19.06 5.59
N VAL A 225 -7.17 18.84 5.09
CA VAL A 225 -7.49 17.78 4.14
C VAL A 225 -6.61 17.90 2.88
N ASN A 226 -6.20 16.77 2.33
CA ASN A 226 -5.35 16.69 1.14
C ASN A 226 -3.96 17.34 1.33
N THR A 227 -3.44 17.37 2.56
CA THR A 227 -2.04 17.72 2.78
C THR A 227 -1.16 16.54 2.34
N PRO A 228 -0.24 16.74 1.37
CA PRO A 228 0.61 15.67 0.87
C PRO A 228 1.79 15.41 1.80
N TYR A 229 2.11 14.13 1.97
CA TYR A 229 3.27 13.66 2.72
C TYR A 229 4.01 12.58 1.95
N SER A 230 5.29 12.43 2.20
CA SER A 230 6.08 11.35 1.65
C SER A 230 7.20 10.92 2.59
N ALA A 231 7.57 9.64 2.52
CA ALA A 231 8.75 9.10 3.17
C ALA A 231 9.50 8.20 2.19
N SER A 232 10.78 8.48 2.00
CA SER A 232 11.66 7.73 1.08
C SER A 232 12.64 6.89 1.88
N PHE A 233 12.85 5.65 1.44
CA PHE A 233 13.67 4.66 2.13
C PHE A 233 14.68 4.01 1.20
N GLN A 234 15.70 3.41 1.81
CA GLN A 234 16.65 2.52 1.15
C GLN A 234 16.97 1.35 2.07
N LEU A 235 17.18 0.17 1.48
CA LEU A 235 17.61 -1.02 2.20
C LEU A 235 19.10 -1.20 2.10
N PHE A 236 19.74 -1.52 3.22
CA PHE A 236 21.14 -1.86 3.34
C PHE A 236 21.29 -3.23 3.99
N ASP A 237 22.39 -3.89 3.69
CA ASP A 237 22.82 -5.07 4.43
C ASP A 237 24.08 -4.71 5.24
N ASP A 238 23.95 -4.63 6.55
CA ASP A 238 25.05 -4.25 7.43
C ASP A 238 26.16 -5.33 7.48
N ASN A 239 25.86 -6.57 7.06
CA ASN A 239 26.84 -7.63 6.90
C ASN A 239 27.60 -7.54 5.54
N GLY A 240 27.13 -6.73 4.62
CA GLY A 240 27.76 -6.50 3.31
C GLY A 240 27.69 -7.71 2.36
N VAL A 241 26.77 -8.66 2.60
CA VAL A 241 26.57 -9.82 1.70
C VAL A 241 25.86 -9.38 0.43
N TYR A 242 24.91 -8.45 0.54
CA TYR A 242 24.08 -7.98 -0.56
C TYR A 242 24.22 -6.48 -0.80
N GLY A 243 24.04 -6.08 -2.06
CA GLY A 243 24.04 -4.66 -2.42
C GLY A 243 22.76 -3.96 -1.92
N GLN A 244 22.89 -2.66 -1.68
CA GLN A 244 21.75 -1.81 -1.28
C GLN A 244 20.69 -1.75 -2.38
N SER A 245 19.41 -1.50 -2.00
CA SER A 245 18.31 -1.26 -2.94
C SER A 245 18.47 0.06 -3.69
N GLY A 246 17.60 0.33 -4.65
CA GLY A 246 17.27 1.69 -5.06
C GLY A 246 16.45 2.38 -3.96
N THR A 247 16.36 3.72 -4.04
CA THR A 247 15.47 4.48 -3.17
C THR A 247 14.02 4.24 -3.58
N PHE A 248 13.11 4.08 -2.60
CA PHE A 248 11.68 3.94 -2.82
C PHE A 248 10.88 4.83 -1.87
N THR A 249 9.70 5.27 -2.30
CA THR A 249 8.94 6.31 -1.61
C THR A 249 7.50 5.85 -1.38
N PHE A 250 7.00 6.04 -0.16
CA PHE A 250 5.57 5.99 0.15
C PHE A 250 5.00 7.41 0.11
N GLU A 251 3.88 7.57 -0.59
CA GLU A 251 3.17 8.83 -0.72
C GLU A 251 1.83 8.76 -0.01
N PHE A 252 1.53 9.77 0.78
CA PHE A 252 0.34 9.86 1.61
C PHE A 252 -0.35 11.20 1.42
N GLU A 253 -1.64 11.23 1.76
CA GLU A 253 -2.38 12.47 1.96
C GLU A 253 -3.27 12.40 3.20
N SER A 254 -3.47 13.53 3.87
CA SER A 254 -4.36 13.63 5.01
C SER A 254 -5.80 13.61 4.56
N THR A 255 -6.63 12.78 5.18
CA THR A 255 -8.07 12.76 4.94
C THR A 255 -8.83 13.29 6.15
N ALA A 256 -9.87 14.13 5.93
CA ALA A 256 -10.78 14.49 7.01
C ALA A 256 -11.68 13.30 7.29
N VAL A 257 -11.59 12.77 8.49
CA VAL A 257 -12.71 11.99 9.01
C VAL A 257 -13.85 12.99 9.29
N ILE A 258 -14.97 12.87 8.58
CA ILE A 258 -16.20 13.56 8.98
C ILE A 258 -16.52 13.00 10.37
N PRO A 259 -16.52 13.81 11.45
CA PRO A 259 -16.92 13.32 12.75
C PRO A 259 -18.33 12.75 12.58
N GLU A 260 -18.54 11.49 12.91
CA GLU A 260 -19.89 10.96 13.03
C GLU A 260 -20.67 11.94 13.92
N PRO A 261 -21.87 12.37 13.50
CA PRO A 261 -22.68 13.27 14.36
C PRO A 261 -22.79 12.56 15.71
N GLY A 262 -22.06 13.08 16.67
CA GLY A 262 -21.89 12.44 17.96
C GLY A 262 -23.26 12.05 18.50
N SER A 263 -23.41 10.84 19.00
CA SER A 263 -24.65 10.29 19.57
C SER A 263 -25.34 11.27 20.55
N GLY A 264 -24.58 12.24 21.09
CA GLY A 264 -25.08 13.37 21.87
C GLY A 264 -25.96 14.36 21.11
N VAL A 265 -25.71 14.60 19.81
CA VAL A 265 -26.54 15.53 19.01
C VAL A 265 -27.84 14.82 18.62
N LEU A 266 -27.83 13.53 18.36
CA LEU A 266 -29.06 12.76 18.14
C LEU A 266 -29.89 12.60 19.41
N ALA A 267 -29.25 12.41 20.58
CA ALA A 267 -29.94 12.31 21.87
C ALA A 267 -30.56 13.64 22.27
N THR A 268 -29.87 14.78 22.10
CA THR A 268 -30.43 16.11 22.41
C THR A 268 -31.53 16.51 21.44
N GLY A 269 -31.41 16.22 20.15
CA GLY A 269 -32.45 16.43 19.15
C GLY A 269 -33.69 15.55 19.41
N GLY A 270 -33.53 14.30 19.81
CA GLY A 270 -34.61 13.40 20.21
C GLY A 270 -35.36 13.90 21.45
N VAL A 271 -34.64 14.30 22.49
CA VAL A 271 -35.25 14.84 23.74
C VAL A 271 -36.02 16.12 23.47
N ALA A 272 -35.49 17.04 22.65
CA ALA A 272 -36.18 18.28 22.28
C ALA A 272 -37.50 18.00 21.52
N LEU A 273 -37.52 17.05 20.61
CA LEU A 273 -38.73 16.61 19.87
C LEU A 273 -39.77 15.99 20.81
N PHE A 274 -39.35 15.18 21.79
CA PHE A 274 -40.24 14.59 22.79
C PHE A 274 -40.86 15.66 23.72
N LEU A 275 -40.08 16.64 24.14
CA LEU A 275 -40.58 17.76 24.99
C LEU A 275 -41.58 18.63 24.25
N VAL A 276 -41.33 18.97 22.99
CA VAL A 276 -42.28 19.72 22.16
C VAL A 276 -43.58 18.94 21.95
N GLY A 277 -43.47 17.62 21.66
CA GLY A 277 -44.65 16.74 21.52
C GLY A 277 -45.49 16.64 22.79
N ALA A 278 -44.86 16.57 23.97
CA ALA A 278 -45.52 16.49 25.25
C ALA A 278 -46.25 17.81 25.62
N ILE A 279 -45.62 18.95 25.31
CA ILE A 279 -46.22 20.28 25.52
C ILE A 279 -47.44 20.49 24.60
N CYS A 280 -47.33 20.14 23.32
CA CYS A 280 -48.47 20.24 22.39
C CYS A 280 -49.64 19.33 22.78
N ARG A 281 -49.39 18.18 23.37
CA ARG A 281 -50.46 17.28 23.86
C ARG A 281 -51.18 17.84 25.08
N ARG A 282 -50.50 18.53 26.00
CA ARG A 282 -51.11 19.20 27.16
C ARG A 282 -52.02 20.34 26.74
N PHE A 283 -51.66 21.14 25.75
CA PHE A 283 -52.50 22.23 25.25
C PHE A 283 -53.78 21.75 24.53
N ARG A 284 -53.78 20.55 23.93
CA ARG A 284 -54.96 19.94 23.30
C ARG A 284 -55.99 19.41 24.34
N LEU A 285 -55.52 18.87 25.45
CA LEU A 285 -56.40 18.34 26.50
C LEU A 285 -57.05 19.43 27.38
N GLY A 286 -56.46 20.62 27.47
CA GLY A 286 -57.03 21.75 28.23
C GLY A 286 -58.17 22.47 27.51
N ARG A 287 -58.44 22.22 26.23
CA ARG A 287 -59.54 22.89 25.49
C ARG A 287 -60.87 22.12 25.43
N SER A 288 -60.93 20.87 25.93
CA SER A 288 -62.15 20.06 25.91
C SER A 288 -62.95 20.11 27.20
N ALA A 289 -62.63 20.99 28.15
CA ALA A 289 -63.31 21.06 29.46
C ALA A 289 -64.14 22.36 29.67
N VAL A 290 -64.47 23.09 28.60
CA VAL A 290 -65.38 24.22 28.67
C VAL A 290 -66.39 24.11 27.53
N ASN A 291 -67.45 23.34 27.81
CA ASN A 291 -68.82 23.46 27.27
C ASN A 291 -69.78 22.73 28.20
#